data_c4072cb14658f0b37ede8ec445c2acdf
#
_entry.id   c4072cb14658f0b37ede8ec445c2acdf
#
_cell.length_a   1.000
_cell.length_b   1.000
_cell.length_c   1.000
_cell.angle_alpha   90.00
_cell.angle_beta   90.00
_cell.angle_gamma   90.00
#
_symmetry.space_group_name_H-M   'P 1'
#
loop_
_entity.id
_entity.type
_entity.pdbx_description
1 polymer ?
#
loop_
_entity_poly.entity_id
_entity_poly.type
_entity_poly.pdbx_seq_one_letter_code
_entity_poly.pdbx_strand_id
1 'polypeptide(L)'
;VRYMGSSLTGMTYIFDEPSAGMHPRDVGRMNRLLMQLRDKGNTVLVVEHDKDVISIADHVIDVGPMAGQNGGEIVFEGSFRELLCADTLTGKAMRQSLPLKPAPRRPAGSLPVRDACLHNLKHEDADIPLGIMTVVTGVAGSGKSTLISQVFAKQYEDDIVMIDQGPITATNRSTPASFLGFFDEIRKLLARENGRPESLFSFNSTGACR
;
A
#
# COMPACT_ATOMS: atom_id res chain seq x y z
N VAL A 1 4.56 -16.04 -6.73
CA VAL A 1 4.16 -16.69 -8.00
C VAL A 1 4.95 -17.97 -8.27
N ARG A 2 6.25 -18.06 -7.94
CA ARG A 2 7.08 -19.28 -8.21
C ARG A 2 6.58 -20.54 -7.49
N TYR A 3 5.92 -20.43 -6.34
CA TYR A 3 5.50 -21.58 -5.52
C TYR A 3 4.04 -21.99 -5.73
N MET A 4 3.23 -21.18 -6.40
CA MET A 4 1.81 -21.46 -6.64
C MET A 4 1.54 -22.63 -7.59
N GLY A 5 2.56 -23.06 -8.36
CA GLY A 5 2.51 -24.27 -9.22
C GLY A 5 3.04 -25.56 -8.56
N SER A 6 3.37 -25.52 -7.26
CA SER A 6 3.93 -26.64 -6.54
C SER A 6 2.97 -27.82 -6.48
N SER A 7 3.49 -29.03 -6.69
CA SER A 7 2.78 -30.30 -6.49
C SER A 7 2.87 -30.81 -5.03
N LEU A 8 3.46 -30.03 -4.13
CA LEU A 8 3.61 -30.39 -2.72
C LEU A 8 2.23 -30.42 -2.03
N THR A 9 2.02 -31.40 -1.18
CA THR A 9 0.85 -31.58 -0.34
C THR A 9 1.25 -31.66 1.13
N GLY A 10 0.32 -31.32 2.06
CA GLY A 10 0.61 -31.31 3.49
C GLY A 10 1.55 -30.19 3.95
N MET A 11 1.71 -29.16 3.15
CA MET A 11 2.54 -28.00 3.46
C MET A 11 1.72 -26.87 4.06
N THR A 12 2.36 -25.99 4.84
CA THR A 12 1.81 -24.72 5.25
C THR A 12 2.44 -23.60 4.44
N TYR A 13 1.61 -22.84 3.73
CA TYR A 13 2.00 -21.66 2.96
C TYR A 13 1.57 -20.41 3.72
N ILE A 14 2.45 -19.43 3.83
CA ILE A 14 2.16 -18.13 4.44
C ILE A 14 2.36 -17.05 3.38
N PHE A 15 1.34 -16.24 3.16
CA PHE A 15 1.37 -15.08 2.25
C PHE A 15 1.10 -13.82 3.06
N ASP A 16 1.93 -12.81 2.86
CA ASP A 16 1.79 -11.49 3.48
C ASP A 16 1.41 -10.48 2.40
N GLU A 17 0.22 -9.90 2.52
CA GLU A 17 -0.39 -8.94 1.59
C GLU A 17 -0.26 -9.29 0.09
N PRO A 18 -0.63 -10.51 -0.32
CA PRO A 18 -0.41 -10.94 -1.70
C PRO A 18 -1.23 -10.16 -2.73
N SER A 19 -2.30 -9.46 -2.32
CA SER A 19 -3.14 -8.62 -3.19
C SER A 19 -2.59 -7.21 -3.41
N ALA A 20 -1.54 -6.80 -2.67
CA ALA A 20 -1.03 -5.44 -2.70
C ALA A 20 -0.75 -4.94 -4.12
N GLY A 21 -1.36 -3.82 -4.50
CA GLY A 21 -1.22 -3.19 -5.81
C GLY A 21 -1.87 -3.94 -6.98
N MET A 22 -2.64 -5.00 -6.73
CA MET A 22 -3.33 -5.74 -7.78
C MET A 22 -4.62 -5.04 -8.22
N HIS A 23 -4.95 -5.19 -9.49
CA HIS A 23 -6.28 -4.83 -9.98
C HIS A 23 -7.32 -5.88 -9.50
N PRO A 24 -8.59 -5.51 -9.20
CA PRO A 24 -9.62 -6.45 -8.71
C PRO A 24 -9.77 -7.73 -9.57
N ARG A 25 -9.63 -7.63 -10.88
CA ARG A 25 -9.62 -8.79 -11.79
C ARG A 25 -8.50 -9.78 -11.47
N ASP A 26 -7.31 -9.27 -11.12
CA ASP A 26 -6.13 -10.09 -10.83
C ASP A 26 -6.22 -10.68 -9.41
N VAL A 27 -6.83 -9.97 -8.45
CA VAL A 27 -7.17 -10.49 -7.11
C VAL A 27 -8.06 -11.73 -7.25
N GLY A 28 -9.11 -11.70 -8.06
CA GLY A 28 -9.96 -12.86 -8.29
C GLY A 28 -9.21 -14.07 -8.90
N ARG A 29 -8.18 -13.83 -9.71
CA ARG A 29 -7.30 -14.90 -10.24
C ARG A 29 -6.38 -15.46 -9.16
N MET A 30 -5.82 -14.60 -8.33
CA MET A 30 -5.00 -14.99 -7.17
C MET A 30 -5.83 -15.80 -6.18
N ASN A 31 -7.04 -15.37 -5.85
CA ASN A 31 -7.95 -16.09 -4.96
C ASN A 31 -8.20 -17.54 -5.41
N ARG A 32 -8.41 -17.74 -6.71
CA ARG A 32 -8.54 -19.11 -7.26
C ARG A 32 -7.28 -19.94 -7.05
N LEU A 33 -6.10 -19.37 -7.18
CA LEU A 33 -4.84 -20.07 -6.93
C LEU A 33 -4.67 -20.44 -5.44
N LEU A 34 -5.02 -19.53 -4.52
CA LEU A 34 -4.99 -19.80 -3.08
C LEU A 34 -5.92 -20.95 -2.71
N MET A 35 -7.17 -20.92 -3.21
CA MET A 35 -8.12 -22.03 -3.02
C MET A 35 -7.60 -23.36 -3.60
N GLN A 36 -7.00 -23.35 -4.79
CA GLN A 36 -6.41 -24.56 -5.37
C GLN A 36 -5.25 -25.12 -4.54
N LEU A 37 -4.42 -24.24 -3.92
CA LEU A 37 -3.36 -24.69 -3.00
C LEU A 37 -3.97 -25.38 -1.77
N ARG A 38 -5.00 -24.80 -1.16
CA ARG A 38 -5.75 -25.40 -0.04
C ARG A 38 -6.36 -26.74 -0.44
N ASP A 39 -7.04 -26.80 -1.58
CA ASP A 39 -7.77 -27.99 -2.04
C ASP A 39 -6.84 -29.18 -2.36
N LYS A 40 -5.54 -28.93 -2.56
CA LYS A 40 -4.50 -29.96 -2.64
C LYS A 40 -4.10 -30.54 -1.28
N GLY A 41 -4.78 -30.20 -0.20
CA GLY A 41 -4.48 -30.70 1.15
C GLY A 41 -3.37 -29.89 1.87
N ASN A 42 -3.19 -28.64 1.51
CA ASN A 42 -2.28 -27.74 2.20
C ASN A 42 -3.00 -26.81 3.16
N THR A 43 -2.28 -26.27 4.13
CA THR A 43 -2.71 -25.14 4.95
C THR A 43 -2.26 -23.84 4.29
N VAL A 44 -3.17 -22.90 4.13
CA VAL A 44 -2.88 -21.60 3.51
C VAL A 44 -3.22 -20.49 4.51
N LEU A 45 -2.21 -19.79 5.00
CA LEU A 45 -2.34 -18.62 5.87
C LEU A 45 -2.10 -17.36 5.03
N VAL A 46 -3.02 -16.41 5.13
CA VAL A 46 -2.93 -15.17 4.36
C VAL A 46 -3.12 -14.00 5.33
N VAL A 47 -2.12 -13.13 5.42
CA VAL A 47 -2.25 -11.83 6.10
C VAL A 47 -2.80 -10.85 5.08
N GLU A 48 -4.00 -10.32 5.30
CA GLU A 48 -4.69 -9.48 4.31
C GLU A 48 -5.70 -8.53 4.94
N HIS A 49 -5.97 -7.47 4.18
CA HIS A 49 -7.00 -6.48 4.51
C HIS A 49 -8.00 -6.26 3.34
N ASP A 50 -7.73 -6.88 2.19
CA ASP A 50 -8.64 -6.83 1.04
C ASP A 50 -9.88 -7.70 1.28
N LYS A 51 -11.07 -7.09 1.12
CA LYS A 51 -12.36 -7.75 1.36
C LYS A 51 -12.58 -8.98 0.49
N ASP A 52 -12.15 -8.94 -0.77
CA ASP A 52 -12.36 -10.04 -1.71
C ASP A 52 -11.48 -11.25 -1.36
N VAL A 53 -10.31 -11.01 -0.73
CA VAL A 53 -9.44 -12.08 -0.23
C VAL A 53 -9.97 -12.64 1.10
N ILE A 54 -10.33 -11.76 2.05
CA ILE A 54 -10.87 -12.21 3.35
C ILE A 54 -12.17 -13.01 3.15
N SER A 55 -12.99 -12.64 2.17
CA SER A 55 -14.28 -13.26 1.92
C SER A 55 -14.22 -14.74 1.49
N ILE A 56 -13.09 -15.20 0.95
CA ILE A 56 -12.89 -16.58 0.51
C ILE A 56 -12.26 -17.46 1.60
N ALA A 57 -11.92 -16.89 2.75
CA ALA A 57 -11.33 -17.64 3.85
C ALA A 57 -12.34 -18.57 4.51
N ASP A 58 -11.92 -19.78 4.84
CA ASP A 58 -12.71 -20.73 5.64
C ASP A 58 -12.74 -20.29 7.12
N HIS A 59 -11.66 -19.63 7.57
CA HIS A 59 -11.49 -19.16 8.94
C HIS A 59 -10.76 -17.82 8.95
N VAL A 60 -11.21 -16.89 9.79
CA VAL A 60 -10.64 -15.55 9.95
C VAL A 60 -10.21 -15.35 11.40
N ILE A 61 -9.02 -14.83 11.60
CA ILE A 61 -8.49 -14.35 12.88
C ILE A 61 -8.28 -12.86 12.75
N ASP A 62 -8.99 -12.06 13.55
CA ASP A 62 -8.88 -10.60 13.55
C ASP A 62 -8.04 -10.14 14.73
N VAL A 63 -6.97 -9.41 14.45
CA VAL A 63 -6.01 -8.92 15.45
C VAL A 63 -6.19 -7.42 15.63
N GLY A 64 -6.42 -6.99 16.86
CA GLY A 64 -6.69 -5.59 17.18
C GLY A 64 -6.53 -5.30 18.68
N PRO A 65 -7.37 -4.41 19.25
CA PRO A 65 -8.36 -3.56 18.57
C PRO A 65 -7.73 -2.40 17.79
N MET A 66 -6.51 -2.01 18.12
CA MET A 66 -5.78 -0.87 17.58
C MET A 66 -4.38 -1.31 17.08
N ALA A 67 -3.49 -0.34 16.82
CA ALA A 67 -2.11 -0.58 16.44
C ALA A 67 -1.13 -0.31 17.60
N GLY A 68 0.09 -0.81 17.51
CA GLY A 68 1.16 -0.60 18.46
C GLY A 68 0.83 -1.17 19.86
N GLN A 69 1.05 -0.38 20.89
CA GLN A 69 0.85 -0.82 22.30
C GLN A 69 -0.61 -1.12 22.66
N ASN A 70 -1.56 -0.62 21.87
CA ASN A 70 -3.01 -0.83 22.06
C ASN A 70 -3.58 -1.92 21.13
N GLY A 71 -2.72 -2.69 20.49
CA GLY A 71 -3.07 -3.80 19.62
C GLY A 71 -2.48 -5.12 20.11
N GLY A 72 -2.50 -6.11 19.22
CA GLY A 72 -1.90 -7.42 19.48
C GLY A 72 -2.81 -8.42 20.18
N GLU A 73 -4.10 -8.11 20.33
CA GLU A 73 -5.09 -9.02 20.90
C GLU A 73 -5.90 -9.69 19.77
N ILE A 74 -6.32 -10.93 19.96
CA ILE A 74 -7.30 -11.57 19.07
C ILE A 74 -8.68 -11.06 19.47
N VAL A 75 -9.26 -10.21 18.63
CA VAL A 75 -10.58 -9.59 18.88
C VAL A 75 -11.75 -10.35 18.25
N PHE A 76 -11.44 -11.23 17.31
CA PHE A 76 -12.40 -12.13 16.70
C PHE A 76 -11.72 -13.36 16.11
N GLU A 77 -12.42 -14.50 16.16
CA GLU A 77 -12.03 -15.74 15.52
C GLU A 77 -13.30 -16.44 15.04
N GLY A 78 -13.36 -16.87 13.76
CA GLY A 78 -14.53 -17.52 13.18
C GLY A 78 -14.59 -17.43 11.66
N SER A 79 -15.74 -17.71 11.07
CA SER A 79 -15.98 -17.58 9.63
C SER A 79 -16.13 -16.11 9.19
N PHE A 80 -15.94 -15.83 7.90
CA PHE A 80 -16.19 -14.49 7.34
C PHE A 80 -17.64 -14.01 7.58
N ARG A 81 -18.63 -14.93 7.55
CA ARG A 81 -20.03 -14.59 7.81
C ARG A 81 -20.24 -14.14 9.26
N GLU A 82 -19.60 -14.77 10.21
CA GLU A 82 -19.63 -14.36 11.62
C GLU A 82 -18.90 -13.04 11.85
N LEU A 83 -17.76 -12.81 11.16
CA LEU A 83 -17.06 -11.54 11.18
C LEU A 83 -17.97 -10.38 10.73
N LEU A 84 -18.79 -10.58 9.70
CA LEU A 84 -19.77 -9.58 9.28
C LEU A 84 -20.82 -9.25 10.34
N CYS A 85 -21.02 -10.08 11.35
CA CYS A 85 -21.92 -9.81 12.48
C CYS A 85 -21.18 -9.28 13.72
N ALA A 86 -19.84 -9.39 13.75
CA ALA A 86 -19.02 -9.02 14.89
C ALA A 86 -18.94 -7.51 15.09
N ASP A 87 -18.83 -7.08 16.35
CA ASP A 87 -18.64 -5.66 16.72
C ASP A 87 -17.16 -5.29 16.77
N THR A 88 -16.37 -5.71 15.78
CA THR A 88 -14.96 -5.33 15.61
C THR A 88 -14.80 -4.20 14.58
N LEU A 89 -13.64 -3.54 14.56
CA LEU A 89 -13.33 -2.54 13.55
C LEU A 89 -13.36 -3.15 12.15
N THR A 90 -12.77 -4.33 12.00
CA THR A 90 -12.75 -5.08 10.73
C THR A 90 -14.17 -5.48 10.31
N GLY A 91 -14.97 -6.06 11.21
CA GLY A 91 -16.36 -6.43 10.92
C GLY A 91 -17.21 -5.22 10.48
N LYS A 92 -17.05 -4.07 11.14
CA LYS A 92 -17.70 -2.81 10.76
C LYS A 92 -17.25 -2.35 9.37
N ALA A 93 -15.94 -2.35 9.10
CA ALA A 93 -15.38 -1.92 7.81
C ALA A 93 -15.86 -2.84 6.67
N MET A 94 -15.90 -4.16 6.88
CA MET A 94 -16.35 -5.13 5.87
C MET A 94 -17.84 -4.97 5.51
N ARG A 95 -18.68 -4.47 6.44
CA ARG A 95 -20.10 -4.18 6.18
C ARG A 95 -20.32 -2.85 5.46
N GLN A 96 -19.37 -1.90 5.60
CA GLN A 96 -19.55 -0.58 5.01
C GLN A 96 -19.42 -0.63 3.48
N SER A 97 -20.37 0.01 2.81
CA SER A 97 -20.22 0.44 1.43
C SER A 97 -20.04 1.95 1.42
N LEU A 98 -19.01 2.44 0.74
CA LEU A 98 -18.83 3.88 0.57
C LEU A 98 -20.00 4.43 -0.28
N PRO A 99 -20.67 5.49 0.18
CA PRO A 99 -21.71 6.10 -0.64
C PRO A 99 -21.09 6.69 -1.90
N LEU A 100 -21.77 6.51 -3.02
CA LEU A 100 -21.39 7.16 -4.27
C LEU A 100 -21.47 8.68 -4.08
N LYS A 101 -20.47 9.38 -4.60
CA LYS A 101 -20.46 10.84 -4.59
C LYS A 101 -21.67 11.37 -5.38
N PRO A 102 -22.58 12.14 -4.77
CA PRO A 102 -23.85 12.53 -5.42
C PRO A 102 -23.63 13.45 -6.63
N ALA A 103 -22.58 14.27 -6.60
CA ALA A 103 -22.21 15.12 -7.72
C ALA A 103 -20.68 15.24 -7.82
N PRO A 104 -20.07 14.91 -8.97
CA PRO A 104 -18.66 15.16 -9.19
C PRO A 104 -18.39 16.68 -9.28
N ARG A 105 -17.21 17.10 -8.87
CA ARG A 105 -16.76 18.48 -9.09
C ARG A 105 -16.58 18.74 -10.58
N ARG A 106 -16.86 19.96 -11.03
CA ARG A 106 -16.52 20.39 -12.38
C ARG A 106 -15.04 20.75 -12.43
N PRO A 107 -14.28 20.31 -13.44
CA PRO A 107 -12.89 20.70 -13.62
C PRO A 107 -12.78 22.19 -13.93
N ALA A 108 -11.70 22.82 -13.46
CA ALA A 108 -11.36 24.23 -13.79
C ALA A 108 -10.69 24.36 -15.15
N GLY A 109 -10.24 23.26 -15.74
CA GLY A 109 -9.53 23.16 -17.01
C GLY A 109 -8.97 21.78 -17.20
N SER A 110 -8.07 21.59 -18.12
CA SER A 110 -7.38 20.32 -18.35
C SER A 110 -5.94 20.52 -18.82
N LEU A 111 -5.07 19.56 -18.54
CA LEU A 111 -3.74 19.42 -19.09
C LEU A 111 -3.77 18.32 -20.16
N PRO A 112 -3.60 18.67 -21.45
CA PRO A 112 -3.68 17.71 -22.52
C PRO A 112 -2.42 16.86 -22.65
N VAL A 113 -2.58 15.58 -22.82
CA VAL A 113 -1.58 14.66 -23.36
C VAL A 113 -2.01 14.32 -24.78
N ARG A 114 -1.13 14.38 -25.75
CA ARG A 114 -1.44 14.07 -27.15
C ARG A 114 -0.43 13.09 -27.70
N ASP A 115 -0.92 12.20 -28.53
CA ASP A 115 -0.12 11.22 -29.30
C ASP A 115 0.83 10.40 -28.41
N ALA A 116 0.34 9.98 -27.24
CA ALA A 116 1.15 9.18 -26.32
C ALA A 116 1.39 7.78 -26.89
N CYS A 117 2.61 7.49 -27.34
CA CYS A 117 2.98 6.24 -28.02
C CYS A 117 4.13 5.49 -27.34
N LEU A 118 4.47 5.83 -26.10
CA LEU A 118 5.56 5.19 -25.37
C LEU A 118 5.17 3.77 -24.88
N HIS A 119 6.09 2.79 -25.04
CA HIS A 119 5.90 1.39 -24.70
C HIS A 119 4.66 0.76 -25.36
N ASN A 120 3.64 0.44 -24.57
CA ASN A 120 2.41 -0.18 -25.05
C ASN A 120 1.25 0.81 -25.36
N LEU A 121 1.50 2.10 -25.21
CA LEU A 121 0.54 3.14 -25.61
C LEU A 121 0.46 3.24 -27.12
N LYS A 122 -0.76 3.41 -27.65
CA LYS A 122 -1.06 3.31 -29.08
C LYS A 122 -1.54 4.65 -29.63
N HIS A 123 -0.70 5.70 -29.51
CA HIS A 123 -1.05 7.05 -29.96
C HIS A 123 -2.30 7.59 -29.25
N GLU A 124 -2.31 7.46 -27.90
CA GLU A 124 -3.46 7.79 -27.07
C GLU A 124 -3.47 9.27 -26.70
N ASP A 125 -4.67 9.85 -26.76
CA ASP A 125 -4.93 11.21 -26.27
C ASP A 125 -5.65 11.15 -24.92
N ALA A 126 -5.30 12.03 -24.01
CA ALA A 126 -5.95 12.17 -22.71
C ALA A 126 -5.95 13.63 -22.26
N ASP A 127 -7.06 14.08 -21.70
CA ASP A 127 -7.18 15.37 -21.05
C ASP A 127 -7.24 15.15 -19.54
N ILE A 128 -6.18 15.51 -18.80
CA ILE A 128 -6.11 15.35 -17.36
C ILE A 128 -6.79 16.57 -16.72
N PRO A 129 -7.96 16.42 -16.08
CA PRO A 129 -8.74 17.54 -15.59
C PRO A 129 -8.10 18.20 -14.36
N LEU A 130 -8.14 19.54 -14.31
CA LEU A 130 -7.60 20.35 -13.23
C LEU A 130 -8.62 20.63 -12.12
N GLY A 131 -8.13 20.76 -10.88
CA GLY A 131 -8.93 21.14 -9.72
C GLY A 131 -9.87 20.05 -9.17
N ILE A 132 -9.70 18.82 -9.65
CA ILE A 132 -10.46 17.65 -9.20
C ILE A 132 -9.53 16.47 -8.88
N MET A 133 -10.02 15.49 -8.15
CA MET A 133 -9.33 14.22 -7.96
C MET A 133 -9.63 13.29 -9.15
N THR A 134 -8.60 12.91 -9.87
CA THR A 134 -8.67 11.97 -11.00
C THR A 134 -8.02 10.66 -10.62
N VAL A 135 -8.69 9.54 -10.90
CA VAL A 135 -8.15 8.20 -10.68
C VAL A 135 -7.89 7.54 -12.03
N VAL A 136 -6.65 7.08 -12.24
CA VAL A 136 -6.26 6.30 -13.41
C VAL A 136 -6.25 4.83 -13.04
N THR A 137 -7.13 4.05 -13.67
CA THR A 137 -7.33 2.63 -13.36
C THR A 137 -7.11 1.75 -14.60
N GLY A 138 -6.97 0.46 -14.38
CA GLY A 138 -6.78 -0.55 -15.43
C GLY A 138 -5.96 -1.74 -14.92
N VAL A 139 -5.97 -2.84 -15.64
CA VAL A 139 -5.24 -4.07 -15.29
C VAL A 139 -3.73 -3.85 -15.22
N ALA A 140 -3.01 -4.77 -14.57
CA ALA A 140 -1.57 -4.73 -14.52
C ALA A 140 -0.97 -4.76 -15.94
N GLY A 141 0.02 -3.91 -16.21
CA GLY A 141 0.65 -3.80 -17.53
C GLY A 141 -0.16 -3.03 -18.59
N SER A 142 -1.30 -2.41 -18.23
CA SER A 142 -2.13 -1.66 -19.22
C SER A 142 -1.53 -0.33 -19.67
N GLY A 143 -0.43 0.14 -19.08
CA GLY A 143 0.22 1.39 -19.46
C GLY A 143 -0.08 2.59 -18.54
N LYS A 144 -0.78 2.41 -17.43
CA LYS A 144 -1.10 3.50 -16.47
C LYS A 144 0.11 4.32 -16.06
N SER A 145 1.14 3.63 -15.55
CA SER A 145 2.38 4.27 -15.11
C SER A 145 3.15 4.90 -16.28
N THR A 146 3.08 4.30 -17.46
CA THR A 146 3.67 4.85 -18.67
C THR A 146 3.00 6.18 -19.03
N LEU A 147 1.67 6.21 -19.07
CA LEU A 147 0.91 7.42 -19.39
C LEU A 147 1.16 8.54 -18.37
N ILE A 148 1.05 8.22 -17.07
CA ILE A 148 1.13 9.25 -16.02
C ILE A 148 2.57 9.62 -15.69
N SER A 149 3.44 8.64 -15.36
CA SER A 149 4.77 8.93 -14.83
C SER A 149 5.80 9.22 -15.94
N GLN A 150 5.65 8.60 -17.11
CA GLN A 150 6.67 8.71 -18.17
C GLN A 150 6.27 9.66 -19.30
N VAL A 151 4.99 9.90 -19.55
CA VAL A 151 4.51 10.85 -20.56
C VAL A 151 4.04 12.13 -19.88
N PHE A 152 2.93 12.10 -19.13
CA PHE A 152 2.31 13.27 -18.53
C PHE A 152 3.27 13.99 -17.56
N ALA A 153 3.89 13.28 -16.60
CA ALA A 153 4.75 13.88 -15.60
C ALA A 153 6.00 14.56 -16.21
N LYS A 154 6.53 13.99 -17.29
CA LYS A 154 7.65 14.64 -18.02
C LYS A 154 7.22 15.84 -18.83
N GLN A 155 6.01 15.82 -19.40
CA GLN A 155 5.49 16.94 -20.19
C GLN A 155 5.22 18.17 -19.31
N TYR A 156 4.89 17.99 -18.02
CA TYR A 156 4.53 19.04 -17.06
C TYR A 156 5.45 19.03 -15.84
N GLU A 157 6.73 18.74 -16.02
CA GLU A 157 7.73 18.54 -14.95
C GLU A 157 7.80 19.72 -13.97
N ASP A 158 7.69 20.95 -14.47
CA ASP A 158 7.78 22.17 -13.67
C ASP A 158 6.49 22.45 -12.85
N ASP A 159 5.36 21.85 -13.21
CA ASP A 159 4.04 22.19 -12.66
C ASP A 159 3.48 21.11 -11.73
N ILE A 160 4.17 19.97 -11.59
CA ILE A 160 3.65 18.83 -10.83
C ILE A 160 4.61 18.34 -9.75
N VAL A 161 4.05 17.75 -8.70
CA VAL A 161 4.80 17.00 -7.68
C VAL A 161 4.48 15.52 -7.85
N MET A 162 5.51 14.73 -8.17
CA MET A 162 5.40 13.28 -8.29
C MET A 162 5.71 12.62 -6.95
N ILE A 163 4.76 11.85 -6.42
CA ILE A 163 4.96 11.00 -5.24
C ILE A 163 4.77 9.56 -5.70
N ASP A 164 5.83 8.79 -5.69
CA ASP A 164 5.82 7.39 -6.10
C ASP A 164 5.78 6.43 -4.89
N GLN A 165 5.65 5.14 -5.18
CA GLN A 165 5.71 4.05 -4.19
C GLN A 165 7.15 3.55 -3.97
N GLY A 166 8.16 4.29 -4.42
CA GLY A 166 9.55 3.96 -4.17
C GLY A 166 9.79 3.79 -2.68
N PRO A 167 10.53 2.75 -2.24
CA PRO A 167 10.89 2.64 -0.84
C PRO A 167 11.65 3.92 -0.48
N ILE A 168 11.25 4.56 0.61
CA ILE A 168 12.11 5.55 1.25
C ILE A 168 13.44 4.83 1.40
N THR A 169 14.49 5.32 0.71
CA THR A 169 15.84 4.77 0.82
C THR A 169 16.34 5.01 2.24
N ALA A 170 15.75 4.23 3.16
CA ALA A 170 16.11 4.24 4.56
C ALA A 170 17.29 3.28 4.73
N THR A 171 18.42 3.81 5.10
CA THR A 171 19.47 2.99 5.74
C THR A 171 18.95 2.63 7.14
N ASN A 172 19.49 1.56 7.77
CA ASN A 172 19.21 1.22 9.17
C ASN A 172 19.48 2.36 10.16
N ARG A 173 19.93 3.50 9.69
CA ARG A 173 20.27 4.73 10.40
C ARG A 173 19.36 5.92 10.08
N SER A 174 18.38 5.74 9.21
CA SER A 174 17.41 6.79 8.85
C SER A 174 16.24 6.77 9.83
N THR A 175 15.99 7.89 10.46
CA THR A 175 14.81 8.13 11.28
C THR A 175 13.86 9.08 10.55
N PRO A 176 12.55 9.12 10.89
CA PRO A 176 11.64 10.12 10.33
C PRO A 176 12.16 11.56 10.47
N ALA A 177 12.81 11.88 11.59
CA ALA A 177 13.38 13.20 11.85
C ALA A 177 14.54 13.54 10.90
N SER A 178 15.43 12.56 10.59
CA SER A 178 16.53 12.75 9.64
C SER A 178 16.03 12.84 8.21
N PHE A 179 14.99 12.12 7.85
CA PHE A 179 14.37 12.17 6.53
C PHE A 179 13.66 13.50 6.28
N LEU A 180 12.94 14.02 7.29
CA LEU A 180 12.26 15.32 7.23
C LEU A 180 13.20 16.51 7.43
N GLY A 181 14.50 16.27 7.68
CA GLY A 181 15.55 17.30 7.72
C GLY A 181 15.65 18.10 9.03
N PHE A 182 14.80 17.88 10.03
CA PHE A 182 14.84 18.64 11.28
C PHE A 182 15.70 17.98 12.39
N PHE A 183 16.29 16.82 12.12
CA PHE A 183 17.11 16.11 13.13
C PHE A 183 18.35 16.93 13.53
N ASP A 184 18.95 17.67 12.60
CA ASP A 184 20.11 18.51 12.88
C ASP A 184 19.78 19.69 13.81
N GLU A 185 18.58 20.25 13.73
CA GLU A 185 18.10 21.29 14.64
C GLU A 185 17.92 20.74 16.06
N ILE A 186 17.35 19.53 16.17
CA ILE A 186 17.23 18.84 17.47
C ILE A 186 18.61 18.59 18.10
N ARG A 187 19.59 18.14 17.30
CA ARG A 187 20.97 17.92 17.78
C ARG A 187 21.60 19.19 18.29
N LYS A 188 21.48 20.30 17.57
CA LYS A 188 21.99 21.61 17.98
C LYS A 188 21.35 22.08 19.28
N LEU A 189 20.02 21.92 19.39
CA LEU A 189 19.32 22.28 20.62
C LEU A 189 19.82 21.47 21.82
N LEU A 190 19.91 20.15 21.69
CA LEU A 190 20.40 19.26 22.76
C LEU A 190 21.86 19.55 23.10
N ALA A 191 22.71 19.83 22.14
CA ALA A 191 24.10 20.21 22.34
C ALA A 191 24.23 21.48 23.17
N ARG A 192 23.45 22.51 22.82
CA ARG A 192 23.43 23.80 23.53
C ARG A 192 22.93 23.65 24.97
N GLU A 193 21.79 22.99 25.17
CA GLU A 193 21.20 22.81 26.51
C GLU A 193 22.06 21.97 27.46
N ASN A 194 22.87 21.06 26.92
CA ASN A 194 23.74 20.20 27.72
C ASN A 194 25.21 20.65 27.75
N GLY A 195 25.59 21.73 27.06
CA GLY A 195 26.99 22.19 26.98
C GLY A 195 27.94 21.14 26.39
N ARG A 196 27.46 20.33 25.44
CA ARG A 196 28.20 19.22 24.82
C ARG A 196 28.26 19.35 23.28
N PRO A 197 29.27 18.73 22.65
CA PRO A 197 29.35 18.73 21.18
C PRO A 197 28.17 18.03 20.54
N GLU A 198 27.70 18.54 19.38
CA GLU A 198 26.60 17.96 18.59
C GLU A 198 26.83 16.49 18.20
N SER A 199 28.08 16.08 18.04
CA SER A 199 28.45 14.70 17.71
C SER A 199 28.02 13.69 18.78
N LEU A 200 27.84 14.10 20.04
CA LEU A 200 27.37 13.21 21.10
C LEU A 200 25.87 12.91 21.01
N PHE A 201 25.11 13.68 20.24
CA PHE A 201 23.68 13.50 20.03
C PHE A 201 23.36 12.89 18.67
N SER A 202 24.31 12.16 18.08
CA SER A 202 24.15 11.48 16.79
C SER A 202 24.39 9.98 16.94
N PHE A 203 23.46 9.19 16.45
CA PHE A 203 23.58 7.73 16.38
C PHE A 203 24.65 7.24 15.38
N ASN A 204 25.24 8.16 14.58
CA ASN A 204 26.28 7.86 13.59
C ASN A 204 27.70 8.27 14.04
N SER A 205 27.88 8.66 15.29
CA SER A 205 29.13 9.19 15.80
C SER A 205 29.51 8.59 17.14
N THR A 206 30.50 9.16 17.79
CA THR A 206 31.03 8.73 19.11
C THR A 206 30.00 8.75 20.23
N GLY A 207 28.87 9.42 20.08
CA GLY A 207 27.74 9.44 21.02
C GLY A 207 26.73 8.30 20.82
N ALA A 208 26.91 7.45 19.82
CA ALA A 208 26.00 6.33 19.60
C ALA A 208 26.06 5.32 20.75
N CYS A 209 24.91 4.86 21.24
CA CYS A 209 24.83 3.71 22.11
C CYS A 209 25.43 2.47 21.41
N ARG A 210 26.28 1.76 22.14
CA ARG A 210 26.87 0.48 21.70
C ARG A 210 25.93 -0.67 22.00
#